data_66044738c9a9b66e80f538f658537a72
#
_entry.id   66044738c9a9b66e80f538f658537a72
#
_cell.length_a   1.000
_cell.length_b   1.000
_cell.length_c   1.000
_cell.angle_alpha   90.00
_cell.angle_beta   90.00
_cell.angle_gamma   90.00
#
_symmetry.space_group_name_H-M   'P 1'
#
loop_
_entity.id
_entity.type
_entity.pdbx_description
1 polymer ?
#
loop_
_entity_poly.entity_id
_entity_poly.type
_entity_poly.pdbx_seq_one_letter_code
_entity_poly.pdbx_strand_id
1 'polypeptide(L)'
;METNSILSKYQFGFRAGHSTVHPMMLLLNKLTAALNEKKHSIVIFCDLKKAFDTCDHDILLQKMFNIGIRNTELAWFSNYLKDRLQYVYINNASSSRLRSLKGVPQGSILGPLLFLIYINDLPKCSNLFSLLFADDTTLSDSDSDVNTLVARVNTEFCKVTHYFRVNKLSLHLDKTKFMLFSSNRAVLNLNVDLFINNNSPNVEVENPSLVHKMEQINSLSKIPAMRFLGVFFDPQLSFRYHVELIISKVSRALFILRTVKNILTPNALKSLYYSLIHCHLIYASPIWSICNQQLQNDLFKKQKLAIRAISGLKYNDHTEPFFKKLEILPIPSLIDFFSIQFMQRFVQRFLPAAFDDTWTTNAIRREGQSHICLRNDNNLFIPPARLSQTDNHPLTNLPRKWESIADAHHVNILRDKKDFDKALKTYFLKKLKSHVKCENPFCPSCIINVIPIAN
;
A
#
# COMPACT_ATOMS: atom_id res chain seq x y z
N MET A 1 19.11 -4.43 -15.07
CA MET A 1 18.36 -3.20 -14.75
C MET A 1 18.38 -2.88 -13.27
N GLU A 2 18.07 -3.83 -12.40
CA GLU A 2 18.13 -3.64 -10.94
C GLU A 2 19.57 -3.36 -10.47
N THR A 3 20.54 -4.16 -10.92
CA THR A 3 21.97 -4.06 -10.54
C THR A 3 22.57 -2.69 -10.87
N ASN A 4 22.11 -2.04 -11.93
CA ASN A 4 22.64 -0.76 -12.41
C ASN A 4 21.76 0.42 -12.03
N SER A 5 20.76 0.23 -11.14
CA SER A 5 19.83 1.27 -10.68
C SER A 5 19.18 2.09 -11.80
N ILE A 6 18.87 1.44 -12.94
CA ILE A 6 18.29 2.10 -14.12
C ILE A 6 16.84 2.51 -13.84
N LEU A 7 16.09 1.65 -13.15
CA LEU A 7 14.70 1.95 -12.80
C LEU A 7 14.64 2.89 -11.60
N SER A 8 13.68 3.82 -11.65
CA SER A 8 13.42 4.75 -10.56
C SER A 8 13.20 4.02 -9.24
N LYS A 9 13.80 4.50 -8.15
CA LYS A 9 13.58 3.95 -6.80
C LYS A 9 12.12 4.04 -6.35
N TYR A 10 11.32 4.85 -6.99
CA TYR A 10 9.89 5.04 -6.72
C TYR A 10 8.97 4.23 -7.63
N GLN A 11 9.50 3.37 -8.51
CA GLN A 11 8.72 2.39 -9.25
C GLN A 11 8.70 1.05 -8.50
N PHE A 12 7.51 0.56 -8.16
CA PHE A 12 7.32 -0.65 -7.34
C PHE A 12 6.66 -1.80 -8.10
N GLY A 13 6.03 -1.53 -9.24
CA GLY A 13 5.36 -2.56 -10.05
C GLY A 13 6.33 -3.48 -10.77
N PHE A 14 6.01 -4.77 -10.86
CA PHE A 14 6.76 -5.78 -11.62
C PHE A 14 8.26 -5.90 -11.30
N ARG A 15 8.65 -5.57 -10.07
CA ARG A 15 10.05 -5.66 -9.60
C ARG A 15 10.19 -6.69 -8.49
N ALA A 16 11.28 -7.48 -8.56
CA ALA A 16 11.60 -8.44 -7.52
C ALA A 16 11.84 -7.75 -6.17
N GLY A 17 11.34 -8.36 -5.09
CA GLY A 17 11.45 -7.78 -3.74
C GLY A 17 10.52 -6.59 -3.45
N HIS A 18 9.75 -6.11 -4.44
CA HIS A 18 8.79 -5.03 -4.30
C HIS A 18 7.37 -5.59 -4.09
N SER A 19 6.50 -4.81 -3.45
CA SER A 19 5.10 -5.17 -3.20
C SER A 19 4.21 -3.92 -3.16
N THR A 20 2.89 -4.12 -3.24
CA THR A 20 1.90 -3.03 -3.12
C THR A 20 1.96 -2.31 -1.76
N VAL A 21 2.42 -2.99 -0.70
CA VAL A 21 2.56 -2.40 0.65
C VAL A 21 3.62 -1.31 0.67
N HIS A 22 4.66 -1.41 -0.15
CA HIS A 22 5.79 -0.46 -0.14
C HIS A 22 5.36 0.97 -0.51
N PRO A 23 4.75 1.24 -1.67
CA PRO A 23 4.31 2.60 -2.00
C PRO A 23 3.22 3.11 -1.06
N MET A 24 2.32 2.24 -0.55
CA MET A 24 1.34 2.62 0.46
C MET A 24 2.00 3.08 1.76
N MET A 25 3.04 2.37 2.22
CA MET A 25 3.80 2.72 3.42
C MET A 25 4.53 4.06 3.26
N LEU A 26 5.19 4.28 2.12
CA LEU A 26 5.88 5.55 1.84
C LEU A 26 4.90 6.72 1.78
N LEU A 27 3.74 6.55 1.11
CA LEU A 27 2.70 7.57 1.08
C LEU A 27 2.20 7.88 2.49
N LEU A 28 1.86 6.86 3.27
CA LEU A 28 1.36 7.01 4.63
C LEU A 28 2.38 7.71 5.54
N ASN A 29 3.66 7.32 5.46
CA ASN A 29 4.73 7.95 6.23
C ASN A 29 4.89 9.44 5.86
N LYS A 30 4.85 9.77 4.55
CA LYS A 30 4.94 11.16 4.08
C LYS A 30 3.77 12.01 4.57
N LEU A 31 2.55 11.49 4.44
CA LEU A 31 1.34 12.18 4.94
C LEU A 31 1.39 12.37 6.46
N THR A 32 1.81 11.35 7.20
CA THR A 32 1.95 11.43 8.67
C THR A 32 2.99 12.48 9.08
N ALA A 33 4.14 12.53 8.41
CA ALA A 33 5.17 13.53 8.67
C ALA A 33 4.64 14.95 8.43
N ALA A 34 3.95 15.17 7.31
CA ALA A 34 3.34 16.46 7.00
C ALA A 34 2.28 16.88 8.05
N LEU A 35 1.42 15.95 8.49
CA LEU A 35 0.43 16.22 9.55
C LEU A 35 1.10 16.57 10.88
N ASN A 36 2.21 15.94 11.24
CA ASN A 36 2.99 16.26 12.44
C ASN A 36 3.61 17.67 12.35
N GLU A 37 4.00 18.11 11.15
CA GLU A 37 4.52 19.46 10.88
C GLU A 37 3.42 20.51 10.68
N LYS A 38 2.15 20.20 10.92
CA LYS A 38 0.97 21.06 10.69
C LYS A 38 0.79 21.45 9.21
N LYS A 39 1.36 20.70 8.28
CA LYS A 39 1.19 20.89 6.85
C LYS A 39 -0.07 20.22 6.33
N HIS A 40 -0.56 20.71 5.21
CA HIS A 40 -1.61 20.12 4.41
C HIS A 40 -0.95 19.35 3.26
N SER A 41 -1.59 18.29 2.79
CA SER A 41 -1.06 17.50 1.68
C SER A 41 -2.14 17.29 0.64
N ILE A 42 -1.78 17.43 -0.63
CA ILE A 42 -2.61 17.01 -1.76
C ILE A 42 -2.00 15.75 -2.35
N VAL A 43 -2.85 14.76 -2.62
CA VAL A 43 -2.48 13.52 -3.31
C VAL A 43 -3.36 13.36 -4.53
N ILE A 44 -2.74 13.22 -5.71
CA ILE A 44 -3.40 12.96 -6.98
C ILE A 44 -3.20 11.49 -7.33
N PHE A 45 -4.28 10.80 -7.65
CA PHE A 45 -4.29 9.41 -8.11
C PHE A 45 -4.61 9.42 -9.60
N CYS A 46 -3.61 9.16 -10.43
CA CYS A 46 -3.73 9.16 -11.88
C CYS A 46 -4.07 7.76 -12.38
N ASP A 47 -5.04 7.66 -13.28
CA ASP A 47 -5.38 6.44 -14.02
C ASP A 47 -5.08 6.65 -15.51
N LEU A 48 -4.32 5.76 -16.12
CA LEU A 48 -3.97 5.82 -17.54
C LEU A 48 -4.91 4.96 -18.38
N LYS A 49 -5.32 5.48 -19.54
CA LYS A 49 -6.17 4.72 -20.49
C LYS A 49 -5.31 3.70 -21.23
N LYS A 50 -5.55 2.40 -21.03
CA LYS A 50 -4.90 1.30 -21.76
C LYS A 50 -3.38 1.46 -21.88
N ALA A 51 -2.72 1.79 -20.78
CA ALA A 51 -1.30 2.19 -20.74
C ALA A 51 -0.37 1.23 -21.51
N PHE A 52 -0.53 -0.08 -21.33
CA PHE A 52 0.27 -1.11 -22.01
C PHE A 52 -0.01 -1.16 -23.52
N ASP A 53 -1.22 -0.86 -23.97
CA ASP A 53 -1.62 -0.94 -25.37
C ASP A 53 -1.27 0.34 -26.16
N THR A 54 -0.90 1.42 -25.46
CA THR A 54 -0.66 2.73 -26.07
C THR A 54 0.82 3.11 -26.16
N CYS A 55 1.73 2.29 -25.64
CA CYS A 55 3.17 2.53 -25.75
C CYS A 55 3.61 2.70 -27.20
N ASP A 56 4.15 3.85 -27.55
CA ASP A 56 4.70 4.11 -28.88
C ASP A 56 6.06 3.40 -29.02
N HIS A 57 6.25 2.64 -30.10
CA HIS A 57 7.44 1.81 -30.26
C HIS A 57 8.70 2.67 -30.49
N ASP A 58 8.61 3.77 -31.22
CA ASP A 58 9.78 4.62 -31.51
C ASP A 58 10.22 5.37 -30.25
N ILE A 59 9.28 5.88 -29.44
CA ILE A 59 9.60 6.49 -28.14
C ILE A 59 10.23 5.45 -27.21
N LEU A 60 9.69 4.23 -27.16
CA LEU A 60 10.23 3.13 -26.34
C LEU A 60 11.66 2.79 -26.74
N LEU A 61 11.93 2.61 -28.03
CA LEU A 61 13.26 2.31 -28.54
C LEU A 61 14.24 3.45 -28.26
N GLN A 62 13.80 4.70 -28.38
CA GLN A 62 14.64 5.85 -28.02
C GLN A 62 14.98 5.87 -26.52
N LYS A 63 14.01 5.57 -25.65
CA LYS A 63 14.26 5.47 -24.20
C LYS A 63 15.19 4.29 -23.88
N MET A 64 15.05 3.16 -24.56
CA MET A 64 15.97 2.04 -24.43
C MET A 64 17.38 2.40 -24.87
N PHE A 65 17.52 3.14 -25.98
CA PHE A 65 18.80 3.68 -26.41
C PHE A 65 19.42 4.61 -25.35
N ASN A 66 18.63 5.49 -24.73
CA ASN A 66 19.10 6.44 -23.73
C ASN A 66 19.58 5.77 -22.43
N ILE A 67 19.05 4.63 -22.06
CA ILE A 67 19.49 3.86 -20.88
C ILE A 67 20.65 2.89 -21.17
N GLY A 68 21.19 2.91 -22.41
CA GLY A 68 22.40 2.16 -22.76
C GLY A 68 22.20 0.87 -23.55
N ILE A 69 20.97 0.53 -23.97
CA ILE A 69 20.71 -0.60 -24.88
C ILE A 69 21.06 -0.16 -26.30
N ARG A 70 22.00 -0.86 -26.94
CA ARG A 70 22.61 -0.43 -28.21
C ARG A 70 22.64 -1.56 -29.23
N ASN A 71 22.97 -1.21 -30.46
CA ASN A 71 23.36 -2.11 -31.55
C ASN A 71 22.42 -3.32 -31.72
N THR A 72 22.92 -4.52 -31.64
CA THR A 72 22.22 -5.79 -31.84
C THR A 72 21.05 -5.97 -30.90
N GLU A 73 21.21 -5.60 -29.62
CA GLU A 73 20.16 -5.72 -28.61
C GLU A 73 18.99 -4.78 -28.93
N LEU A 74 19.27 -3.54 -29.31
CA LEU A 74 18.23 -2.59 -29.70
C LEU A 74 17.52 -3.02 -30.99
N ALA A 75 18.27 -3.53 -31.97
CA ALA A 75 17.72 -4.07 -33.19
C ALA A 75 16.80 -5.28 -32.93
N TRP A 76 17.17 -6.15 -31.99
CA TRP A 76 16.34 -7.26 -31.54
C TRP A 76 15.01 -6.78 -30.95
N PHE A 77 15.04 -5.79 -30.04
CA PHE A 77 13.80 -5.23 -29.50
C PHE A 77 12.95 -4.54 -30.55
N SER A 78 13.57 -3.87 -31.53
CA SER A 78 12.85 -3.29 -32.67
C SER A 78 12.10 -4.37 -33.45
N ASN A 79 12.75 -5.50 -33.76
CA ASN A 79 12.11 -6.63 -34.45
C ASN A 79 11.03 -7.29 -33.58
N TYR A 80 11.25 -7.42 -32.27
CA TYR A 80 10.28 -7.97 -31.34
C TYR A 80 8.98 -7.15 -31.30
N LEU A 81 9.04 -5.84 -31.44
CA LEU A 81 7.89 -4.94 -31.39
C LEU A 81 7.19 -4.76 -32.74
N LYS A 82 7.96 -4.75 -33.85
CA LYS A 82 7.46 -4.48 -35.20
C LYS A 82 6.74 -5.68 -35.80
N ASP A 83 5.83 -5.39 -36.73
CA ASP A 83 5.15 -6.36 -37.60
C ASP A 83 4.37 -7.47 -36.88
N ARG A 84 4.02 -7.24 -35.62
CA ARG A 84 3.22 -8.20 -34.86
C ARG A 84 1.78 -8.23 -35.38
N LEU A 85 1.29 -9.43 -35.60
CA LEU A 85 -0.10 -9.69 -35.95
C LEU A 85 -0.82 -10.26 -34.73
N GLN A 86 -2.05 -9.81 -34.51
CA GLN A 86 -2.92 -10.35 -33.46
C GLN A 86 -4.30 -10.67 -34.04
N TYR A 87 -4.95 -11.66 -33.52
CA TYR A 87 -6.32 -12.04 -33.84
C TYR A 87 -7.01 -12.63 -32.61
N VAL A 88 -8.32 -12.62 -32.60
CA VAL A 88 -9.13 -13.24 -31.54
C VAL A 88 -9.60 -14.60 -32.01
N TYR A 89 -9.47 -15.62 -31.14
CA TYR A 89 -9.94 -16.97 -31.39
C TYR A 89 -10.93 -17.38 -30.29
N ILE A 90 -12.19 -17.63 -30.68
CA ILE A 90 -13.27 -18.02 -29.77
C ILE A 90 -14.15 -19.05 -30.47
N ASN A 91 -14.49 -20.16 -29.79
CA ASN A 91 -15.42 -21.18 -30.27
C ASN A 91 -15.11 -21.67 -31.69
N ASN A 92 -13.85 -21.99 -31.98
CA ASN A 92 -13.36 -22.45 -33.29
C ASN A 92 -13.49 -21.42 -34.44
N ALA A 93 -13.82 -20.13 -34.11
CA ALA A 93 -13.81 -19.06 -35.07
C ALA A 93 -12.66 -18.08 -34.76
N SER A 94 -11.98 -17.62 -35.81
CA SER A 94 -10.91 -16.63 -35.70
C SER A 94 -11.28 -15.36 -36.42
N SER A 95 -10.97 -14.21 -35.77
CA SER A 95 -11.06 -12.90 -36.45
C SER A 95 -10.00 -12.75 -37.54
N SER A 96 -10.12 -11.70 -38.35
CA SER A 96 -9.04 -11.25 -39.22
C SER A 96 -7.79 -10.90 -38.39
N ARG A 97 -6.60 -11.11 -38.99
CA ARG A 97 -5.33 -10.71 -38.39
C ARG A 97 -5.13 -9.21 -38.54
N LEU A 98 -4.87 -8.52 -37.44
CA LEU A 98 -4.60 -7.08 -37.42
C LEU A 98 -3.17 -6.83 -36.95
N ARG A 99 -2.51 -5.86 -37.57
CA ARG A 99 -1.15 -5.45 -37.21
C ARG A 99 -1.19 -4.58 -35.95
N SER A 100 -0.36 -4.89 -34.98
CA SER A 100 -0.18 -4.06 -33.79
C SER A 100 0.85 -2.97 -34.07
N LEU A 101 0.40 -1.72 -34.17
CA LEU A 101 1.27 -0.56 -34.48
C LEU A 101 1.87 0.10 -33.23
N LYS A 102 1.35 -0.20 -32.06
CA LYS A 102 1.76 0.34 -30.76
C LYS A 102 1.43 -0.65 -29.63
N GLY A 103 1.91 -0.36 -28.45
CA GLY A 103 1.69 -1.17 -27.25
C GLY A 103 2.73 -2.28 -27.10
N VAL A 104 2.80 -2.79 -25.87
CA VAL A 104 3.63 -3.92 -25.50
C VAL A 104 2.77 -5.17 -25.31
N PRO A 105 3.28 -6.37 -25.65
CA PRO A 105 2.46 -7.58 -25.60
C PRO A 105 2.00 -7.89 -24.19
N GLN A 106 0.69 -7.87 -23.94
CA GLN A 106 0.11 -8.32 -22.67
C GLN A 106 0.26 -9.85 -22.55
N GLY A 107 0.60 -10.32 -21.34
CA GLY A 107 0.87 -11.73 -21.07
C GLY A 107 2.30 -12.21 -21.44
N SER A 108 3.13 -11.36 -22.04
CA SER A 108 4.56 -11.66 -22.25
C SER A 108 5.39 -11.33 -21.00
N ILE A 109 6.53 -11.99 -20.84
CA ILE A 109 7.49 -11.70 -19.75
C ILE A 109 8.12 -10.31 -19.94
N LEU A 110 8.34 -9.87 -21.16
CA LEU A 110 8.98 -8.60 -21.49
C LEU A 110 8.04 -7.40 -21.44
N GLY A 111 6.73 -7.59 -21.69
CA GLY A 111 5.76 -6.52 -21.73
C GLY A 111 5.80 -5.59 -20.51
N PRO A 112 5.71 -6.13 -19.29
CA PRO A 112 5.84 -5.31 -18.08
C PRO A 112 7.16 -4.55 -17.99
N LEU A 113 8.29 -5.19 -18.29
CA LEU A 113 9.60 -4.53 -18.24
C LEU A 113 9.71 -3.38 -19.25
N LEU A 114 9.22 -3.59 -20.48
CA LEU A 114 9.21 -2.56 -21.52
C LEU A 114 8.34 -1.35 -21.10
N PHE A 115 7.19 -1.61 -20.47
CA PHE A 115 6.37 -0.54 -19.92
C PHE A 115 7.08 0.20 -18.78
N LEU A 116 7.78 -0.51 -17.87
CA LEU A 116 8.55 0.15 -16.81
C LEU A 116 9.63 1.07 -17.39
N ILE A 117 10.32 0.67 -18.47
CA ILE A 117 11.28 1.54 -19.18
C ILE A 117 10.57 2.75 -19.78
N TYR A 118 9.38 2.54 -20.35
CA TYR A 118 8.62 3.60 -21.01
C TYR A 118 8.23 4.74 -20.06
N ILE A 119 7.85 4.42 -18.82
CA ILE A 119 7.38 5.39 -17.82
C ILE A 119 8.46 5.83 -16.82
N ASN A 120 9.67 5.29 -16.92
CA ASN A 120 10.72 5.40 -15.91
C ASN A 120 11.17 6.84 -15.56
N ASP A 121 11.09 7.73 -16.51
CA ASP A 121 11.51 9.14 -16.41
C ASP A 121 10.40 10.08 -15.89
N LEU A 122 9.17 9.59 -15.72
CA LEU A 122 8.05 10.36 -15.18
C LEU A 122 8.36 11.05 -13.84
N PRO A 123 9.00 10.40 -12.84
CA PRO A 123 9.31 11.08 -11.57
C PRO A 123 10.28 12.28 -11.70
N LYS A 124 10.91 12.45 -12.85
CA LYS A 124 11.84 13.56 -13.13
C LYS A 124 11.17 14.75 -13.82
N CYS A 125 9.92 14.60 -14.29
CA CYS A 125 9.27 15.66 -15.07
C CYS A 125 8.70 16.78 -14.20
N SER A 126 8.50 16.56 -12.90
CA SER A 126 7.92 17.52 -11.96
C SER A 126 8.55 17.40 -10.57
N ASN A 127 8.33 18.41 -9.73
CA ASN A 127 8.79 18.40 -8.34
C ASN A 127 7.82 17.66 -7.40
N LEU A 128 6.68 17.14 -7.90
CA LEU A 128 5.77 16.34 -7.10
C LEU A 128 6.42 15.02 -6.69
N PHE A 129 6.25 14.64 -5.44
CA PHE A 129 6.67 13.33 -4.99
C PHE A 129 5.83 12.25 -5.70
N SER A 130 6.50 11.39 -6.44
CA SER A 130 5.86 10.42 -7.34
C SER A 130 6.04 9.00 -6.81
N LEU A 131 4.96 8.23 -6.76
CA LEU A 131 4.95 6.80 -6.48
C LEU A 131 4.32 6.09 -7.67
N LEU A 132 5.02 5.10 -8.22
CA LEU A 132 4.59 4.34 -9.39
C LEU A 132 4.42 2.87 -9.01
N PHE A 133 3.30 2.28 -9.44
CA PHE A 133 3.10 0.85 -9.41
C PHE A 133 2.60 0.40 -10.79
N ALA A 134 3.51 0.11 -11.68
CA ALA A 134 3.28 -0.02 -13.12
C ALA A 134 2.66 1.26 -13.70
N ASP A 135 1.41 1.20 -14.17
CA ASP A 135 0.64 2.32 -14.70
C ASP A 135 -0.06 3.15 -13.62
N ASP A 136 -0.32 2.57 -12.44
CA ASP A 136 -0.85 3.33 -11.31
C ASP A 136 0.18 4.39 -10.86
N THR A 137 -0.15 5.66 -11.06
CA THR A 137 0.70 6.81 -10.72
C THR A 137 0.05 7.61 -9.62
N THR A 138 0.78 7.83 -8.52
CA THR A 138 0.33 8.68 -7.41
C THR A 138 1.33 9.79 -7.19
N LEU A 139 0.83 11.02 -7.14
CA LEU A 139 1.62 12.24 -6.99
C LEU A 139 1.20 12.96 -5.73
N SER A 140 2.14 13.53 -4.99
CA SER A 140 1.81 14.28 -3.78
C SER A 140 2.73 15.45 -3.53
N ASP A 141 2.18 16.47 -2.85
CA ASP A 141 2.93 17.59 -2.31
C ASP A 141 2.32 18.05 -0.99
N SER A 142 3.08 18.84 -0.21
CA SER A 142 2.66 19.29 1.12
C SER A 142 3.16 20.71 1.41
N ASP A 143 2.29 21.54 1.99
CA ASP A 143 2.62 22.90 2.42
C ASP A 143 1.84 23.30 3.67
N SER A 144 2.32 24.32 4.37
CA SER A 144 1.61 24.92 5.52
C SER A 144 0.41 25.79 5.10
N ASP A 145 0.45 26.37 3.89
CA ASP A 145 -0.64 27.14 3.30
C ASP A 145 -1.31 26.37 2.16
N VAL A 146 -2.64 26.25 2.22
CA VAL A 146 -3.44 25.50 1.24
C VAL A 146 -3.44 26.17 -0.13
N ASN A 147 -3.52 27.53 -0.18
CA ASN A 147 -3.59 28.23 -1.45
C ASN A 147 -2.27 28.12 -2.22
N THR A 148 -1.15 28.28 -1.53
CA THR A 148 0.20 28.05 -2.08
C THR A 148 0.36 26.62 -2.56
N LEU A 149 -0.12 25.64 -1.77
CA LEU A 149 -0.10 24.22 -2.14
C LEU A 149 -0.87 23.96 -3.43
N VAL A 150 -2.11 24.47 -3.53
CA VAL A 150 -2.99 24.29 -4.70
C VAL A 150 -2.35 24.92 -5.95
N ALA A 151 -1.83 26.15 -5.85
CA ALA A 151 -1.17 26.82 -6.97
C ALA A 151 0.06 26.04 -7.47
N ARG A 152 0.91 25.58 -6.53
CA ARG A 152 2.10 24.80 -6.87
C ARG A 152 1.74 23.45 -7.49
N VAL A 153 0.76 22.73 -6.91
CA VAL A 153 0.31 21.44 -7.43
C VAL A 153 -0.26 21.59 -8.83
N ASN A 154 -1.08 22.61 -9.12
CA ASN A 154 -1.58 22.87 -10.46
C ASN A 154 -0.44 23.10 -11.46
N THR A 155 0.55 23.94 -11.10
CA THR A 155 1.71 24.23 -11.97
C THR A 155 2.53 22.99 -12.24
N GLU A 156 2.86 22.21 -11.22
CA GLU A 156 3.66 20.98 -11.35
C GLU A 156 2.88 19.88 -12.08
N PHE A 157 1.57 19.78 -11.86
CA PHE A 157 0.75 18.79 -12.56
C PHE A 157 0.59 19.10 -14.06
N CYS A 158 0.66 20.35 -14.48
CA CYS A 158 0.75 20.70 -15.91
C CYS A 158 1.98 20.07 -16.59
N LYS A 159 3.12 19.98 -15.89
CA LYS A 159 4.32 19.30 -16.43
C LYS A 159 4.08 17.80 -16.59
N VAL A 160 3.35 17.17 -15.66
CA VAL A 160 2.99 15.76 -15.71
C VAL A 160 2.01 15.47 -16.88
N THR A 161 1.00 16.30 -17.06
CA THR A 161 0.07 16.16 -18.20
C THR A 161 0.78 16.35 -19.53
N HIS A 162 1.72 17.30 -19.60
CA HIS A 162 2.57 17.48 -20.77
C HIS A 162 3.45 16.24 -21.02
N TYR A 163 4.06 15.66 -19.97
CA TYR A 163 4.84 14.43 -20.06
C TYR A 163 3.99 13.29 -20.66
N PHE A 164 2.79 13.06 -20.16
CA PHE A 164 1.92 12.02 -20.70
C PHE A 164 1.60 12.25 -22.19
N ARG A 165 1.30 13.48 -22.58
CA ARG A 165 1.01 13.82 -23.97
C ARG A 165 2.19 13.58 -24.90
N VAL A 166 3.39 14.04 -24.54
CA VAL A 166 4.63 13.82 -25.32
C VAL A 166 4.93 12.33 -25.48
N ASN A 167 4.68 11.56 -24.42
CA ASN A 167 4.81 10.10 -24.45
C ASN A 167 3.57 9.37 -25.01
N LYS A 168 2.63 10.07 -25.63
CA LYS A 168 1.41 9.47 -26.23
C LYS A 168 0.59 8.63 -25.25
N LEU A 169 0.70 8.91 -23.95
CA LEU A 169 -0.12 8.34 -22.88
C LEU A 169 -1.31 9.24 -22.58
N SER A 170 -2.47 8.66 -22.32
CA SER A 170 -3.69 9.41 -22.04
C SER A 170 -4.19 9.16 -20.62
N LEU A 171 -4.47 10.22 -19.87
CA LEU A 171 -5.15 10.15 -18.58
C LEU A 171 -6.62 9.79 -18.76
N HIS A 172 -7.16 9.01 -17.84
CA HIS A 172 -8.58 8.79 -17.72
C HIS A 172 -9.16 9.89 -16.83
N LEU A 173 -9.78 10.91 -17.44
CA LEU A 173 -10.22 12.14 -16.75
C LEU A 173 -11.14 11.84 -15.57
N ASP A 174 -12.16 10.98 -15.77
CA ASP A 174 -13.15 10.66 -14.71
C ASP A 174 -12.60 9.80 -13.57
N LYS A 175 -11.49 9.09 -13.79
CA LYS A 175 -10.88 8.24 -12.77
C LYS A 175 -9.69 8.90 -12.07
N THR A 176 -9.09 9.90 -12.72
CA THR A 176 -8.04 10.70 -12.10
C THR A 176 -8.67 11.65 -11.09
N LYS A 177 -8.33 11.45 -9.81
CA LYS A 177 -8.96 12.16 -8.68
C LYS A 177 -7.90 12.57 -7.69
N PHE A 178 -8.26 13.49 -6.81
CA PHE A 178 -7.35 13.92 -5.75
C PHE A 178 -8.02 13.97 -4.39
N MET A 179 -7.20 13.99 -3.36
CA MET A 179 -7.61 14.14 -1.96
C MET A 179 -6.74 15.19 -1.28
N LEU A 180 -7.37 15.98 -0.43
CA LEU A 180 -6.71 16.90 0.50
C LEU A 180 -6.66 16.25 1.88
N PHE A 181 -5.46 16.18 2.47
CA PHE A 181 -5.20 15.65 3.81
C PHE A 181 -4.81 16.79 4.74
N SER A 182 -5.40 16.83 5.93
CA SER A 182 -5.10 17.87 6.94
C SER A 182 -5.47 17.38 8.33
N SER A 183 -4.77 17.88 9.35
CA SER A 183 -5.20 17.74 10.75
C SER A 183 -6.29 18.74 11.12
N ASN A 184 -6.52 19.79 10.31
CA ASN A 184 -7.57 20.78 10.51
C ASN A 184 -8.85 20.39 9.76
N ARG A 185 -9.94 20.15 10.51
CA ARG A 185 -11.24 19.76 9.94
C ARG A 185 -11.84 20.83 9.02
N ALA A 186 -11.62 22.12 9.33
CA ALA A 186 -12.11 23.21 8.47
C ALA A 186 -11.47 23.11 7.08
N VAL A 187 -10.17 22.81 7.00
CA VAL A 187 -9.44 22.64 5.73
C VAL A 187 -9.92 21.41 4.96
N LEU A 188 -10.25 20.30 5.65
CA LEU A 188 -10.76 19.09 4.99
C LEU A 188 -12.11 19.31 4.26
N ASN A 189 -12.87 20.31 4.67
CA ASN A 189 -14.15 20.67 4.07
C ASN A 189 -14.01 21.74 2.98
N LEU A 190 -12.80 22.24 2.70
CA LEU A 190 -12.57 23.16 1.61
C LEU A 190 -12.70 22.43 0.27
N ASN A 191 -13.44 23.03 -0.64
CA ASN A 191 -13.41 22.65 -2.05
C ASN A 191 -12.28 23.42 -2.71
N VAL A 192 -11.26 22.70 -3.15
CA VAL A 192 -10.13 23.27 -3.89
C VAL A 192 -10.20 22.83 -5.34
N ASP A 193 -9.70 23.66 -6.25
CA ASP A 193 -9.78 23.40 -7.67
C ASP A 193 -8.42 22.97 -8.21
N LEU A 194 -8.36 21.73 -8.68
CA LEU A 194 -7.24 21.20 -9.46
C LEU A 194 -7.70 20.89 -10.88
N PHE A 195 -6.81 21.14 -11.83
CA PHE A 195 -7.12 21.05 -13.26
C PHE A 195 -6.16 20.12 -13.98
N ILE A 196 -6.73 19.35 -14.92
CA ILE A 196 -5.99 18.62 -15.94
C ILE A 196 -5.94 19.52 -17.16
N ASN A 197 -4.78 20.13 -17.43
CA ASN A 197 -4.60 21.01 -18.59
C ASN A 197 -3.93 20.23 -19.71
N ASN A 198 -4.65 20.01 -20.81
CA ASN A 198 -4.15 19.33 -22.01
C ASN A 198 -3.68 20.32 -23.09
N ASN A 199 -3.67 21.64 -22.81
CA ASN A 199 -3.10 22.62 -23.73
C ASN A 199 -1.59 22.44 -23.89
N SER A 200 -1.05 22.86 -25.04
CA SER A 200 0.41 22.89 -25.21
C SER A 200 1.00 24.02 -24.34
N PRO A 201 2.13 23.82 -23.65
CA PRO A 201 2.73 24.88 -22.82
C PRO A 201 3.17 26.13 -23.58
N ASN A 202 3.24 26.04 -24.92
CA ASN A 202 3.72 27.12 -25.80
C ASN A 202 2.56 27.80 -26.60
N VAL A 203 1.30 27.60 -26.22
CA VAL A 203 0.15 28.19 -26.90
C VAL A 203 -0.27 29.45 -26.16
N GLU A 204 -0.22 30.62 -26.81
CA GLU A 204 -0.60 31.91 -26.23
C GLU A 204 -2.09 32.03 -25.88
N VAL A 205 -2.94 31.20 -26.52
CA VAL A 205 -4.39 31.15 -26.22
C VAL A 205 -4.75 29.74 -25.75
N GLU A 206 -5.06 29.61 -24.46
CA GLU A 206 -5.55 28.34 -23.89
C GLU A 206 -6.93 28.00 -24.48
N ASN A 207 -7.08 26.76 -24.96
CA ASN A 207 -8.40 26.26 -25.35
C ASN A 207 -9.12 25.74 -24.10
N PRO A 208 -10.19 26.41 -23.62
CA PRO A 208 -10.89 26.02 -22.38
C PRO A 208 -11.46 24.61 -22.45
N SER A 209 -11.76 24.05 -23.61
CA SER A 209 -12.29 22.70 -23.79
C SER A 209 -11.25 21.62 -23.47
N LEU A 210 -9.97 21.98 -23.40
CA LEU A 210 -8.86 21.07 -23.04
C LEU A 210 -8.51 21.12 -21.54
N VAL A 211 -9.19 21.98 -20.77
CA VAL A 211 -9.02 22.07 -19.31
C VAL A 211 -10.15 21.31 -18.63
N HIS A 212 -9.81 20.32 -17.85
CA HIS A 212 -10.77 19.50 -17.12
C HIS A 212 -10.55 19.65 -15.61
N LYS A 213 -11.63 20.01 -14.89
CA LYS A 213 -11.59 20.09 -13.43
C LYS A 213 -11.57 18.69 -12.83
N MET A 214 -10.59 18.42 -11.97
CA MET A 214 -10.41 17.14 -11.31
C MET A 214 -11.41 16.96 -10.16
N GLU A 215 -11.95 15.75 -9.98
CA GLU A 215 -12.85 15.45 -8.86
C GLU A 215 -12.06 15.36 -7.55
N GLN A 216 -12.49 16.13 -6.55
CA GLN A 216 -11.99 16.03 -5.17
C GLN A 216 -12.77 14.96 -4.42
N ILE A 217 -12.06 14.01 -3.82
CA ILE A 217 -12.64 13.06 -2.88
C ILE A 217 -12.50 13.63 -1.45
N ASN A 218 -13.62 13.83 -0.79
CA ASN A 218 -13.71 14.38 0.57
C ASN A 218 -14.75 13.63 1.42
N SER A 219 -15.00 14.10 2.64
CA SER A 219 -15.96 13.49 3.57
C SER A 219 -17.42 13.50 3.08
N LEU A 220 -17.77 14.35 2.13
CA LEU A 220 -19.10 14.48 1.56
C LEU A 220 -19.29 13.63 0.29
N SER A 221 -18.22 13.05 -0.23
CA SER A 221 -18.28 12.18 -1.41
C SER A 221 -19.10 10.91 -1.11
N LYS A 222 -19.78 10.37 -2.11
CA LYS A 222 -20.53 9.11 -2.00
C LYS A 222 -19.69 7.97 -1.43
N ILE A 223 -18.42 7.90 -1.80
CA ILE A 223 -17.38 7.08 -1.18
C ILE A 223 -16.32 8.05 -0.63
N PRO A 224 -16.27 8.28 0.69
CA PRO A 224 -15.35 9.28 1.28
C PRO A 224 -13.91 8.75 1.42
N ALA A 225 -13.47 7.95 0.46
CA ALA A 225 -12.14 7.35 0.46
C ALA A 225 -11.70 7.00 -0.96
N MET A 226 -10.42 7.12 -1.25
CA MET A 226 -9.82 6.73 -2.52
C MET A 226 -9.15 5.37 -2.42
N ARG A 227 -9.40 4.49 -3.39
CA ARG A 227 -8.75 3.20 -3.47
C ARG A 227 -7.34 3.35 -4.05
N PHE A 228 -6.33 3.06 -3.25
CA PHE A 228 -4.94 3.01 -3.68
C PHE A 228 -4.39 1.59 -3.44
N LEU A 229 -4.01 0.91 -4.51
CA LEU A 229 -3.46 -0.45 -4.50
C LEU A 229 -4.25 -1.43 -3.61
N GLY A 230 -5.57 -1.34 -3.65
CA GLY A 230 -6.46 -2.25 -2.91
C GLY A 230 -6.85 -1.81 -1.51
N VAL A 231 -6.24 -0.77 -0.95
CA VAL A 231 -6.60 -0.15 0.34
C VAL A 231 -7.32 1.18 0.09
N PHE A 232 -8.35 1.46 0.88
CA PHE A 232 -9.07 2.73 0.83
C PHE A 232 -8.47 3.71 1.84
N PHE A 233 -7.91 4.80 1.33
CA PHE A 233 -7.41 5.94 2.12
C PHE A 233 -8.52 6.98 2.22
N ASP A 234 -8.78 7.48 3.41
CA ASP A 234 -9.69 8.60 3.66
C ASP A 234 -8.91 9.85 4.07
N PRO A 235 -9.49 11.07 3.93
CA PRO A 235 -8.80 12.34 4.20
C PRO A 235 -8.24 12.48 5.62
N GLN A 236 -8.74 11.70 6.57
CA GLN A 236 -8.31 11.69 7.97
C GLN A 236 -7.33 10.56 8.29
N LEU A 237 -7.01 9.68 7.33
CA LEU A 237 -6.21 8.46 7.52
C LEU A 237 -6.77 7.55 8.62
N SER A 238 -8.10 7.53 8.79
CA SER A 238 -8.78 6.71 9.79
C SER A 238 -8.95 5.26 9.38
N PHE A 239 -8.86 4.96 8.08
CA PHE A 239 -9.11 3.66 7.46
C PHE A 239 -10.46 3.03 7.81
N ARG A 240 -11.39 3.81 8.35
CA ARG A 240 -12.70 3.34 8.79
C ARG A 240 -13.43 2.63 7.65
N TYR A 241 -13.58 3.30 6.52
CA TYR A 241 -14.26 2.75 5.34
C TYR A 241 -13.63 1.44 4.87
N HIS A 242 -12.30 1.36 4.85
CA HIS A 242 -11.56 0.16 4.45
C HIS A 242 -11.84 -1.02 5.39
N VAL A 243 -11.75 -0.79 6.70
CA VAL A 243 -11.95 -1.86 7.70
C VAL A 243 -13.41 -2.31 7.75
N GLU A 244 -14.38 -1.42 7.59
CA GLU A 244 -15.81 -1.77 7.46
C GLU A 244 -16.05 -2.68 6.25
N LEU A 245 -15.37 -2.43 5.11
CA LEU A 245 -15.40 -3.33 3.95
C LEU A 245 -14.79 -4.70 4.27
N ILE A 246 -13.67 -4.76 5.00
CA ILE A 246 -13.08 -6.03 5.43
C ILE A 246 -14.06 -6.78 6.32
N ILE A 247 -14.67 -6.12 7.31
CA ILE A 247 -15.69 -6.72 8.20
C ILE A 247 -16.85 -7.29 7.39
N SER A 248 -17.32 -6.58 6.37
CA SER A 248 -18.39 -7.05 5.48
C SER A 248 -17.98 -8.33 4.71
N LYS A 249 -16.77 -8.34 4.12
CA LYS A 249 -16.23 -9.51 3.40
C LYS A 249 -16.06 -10.70 4.33
N VAL A 250 -15.47 -10.50 5.50
CA VAL A 250 -15.28 -11.53 6.53
C VAL A 250 -16.62 -12.06 7.02
N SER A 251 -17.65 -11.22 7.17
CA SER A 251 -18.99 -11.64 7.59
C SER A 251 -19.65 -12.57 6.56
N ARG A 252 -19.50 -12.27 5.27
CA ARG A 252 -19.98 -13.15 4.18
C ARG A 252 -19.24 -14.49 4.17
N ALA A 253 -17.91 -14.46 4.29
CA ALA A 253 -17.10 -15.66 4.39
C ALA A 253 -17.43 -16.50 5.61
N LEU A 254 -17.70 -15.86 6.75
CA LEU A 254 -18.15 -16.52 7.98
C LEU A 254 -19.50 -17.21 7.82
N PHE A 255 -20.44 -16.63 7.07
CA PHE A 255 -21.70 -17.29 6.73
C PHE A 255 -21.46 -18.60 5.98
N ILE A 256 -20.63 -18.57 4.92
CA ILE A 256 -20.25 -19.77 4.16
C ILE A 256 -19.65 -20.83 5.10
N LEU A 257 -18.67 -20.43 5.92
CA LEU A 257 -17.98 -21.33 6.84
C LEU A 257 -18.97 -22.02 7.81
N ARG A 258 -19.97 -21.29 8.32
CA ARG A 258 -21.00 -21.80 9.21
C ARG A 258 -21.96 -22.77 8.53
N THR A 259 -22.31 -22.52 7.28
CA THR A 259 -23.19 -23.41 6.50
C THR A 259 -22.56 -24.77 6.28
N VAL A 260 -21.26 -24.81 6.01
CA VAL A 260 -20.55 -26.07 5.67
C VAL A 260 -19.87 -26.75 6.86
N LYS A 261 -19.91 -26.16 8.07
CA LYS A 261 -19.15 -26.66 9.25
C LYS A 261 -19.51 -28.08 9.67
N ASN A 262 -20.75 -28.53 9.43
CA ASN A 262 -21.23 -29.86 9.79
C ASN A 262 -20.97 -30.89 8.67
N ILE A 263 -20.54 -30.45 7.50
CA ILE A 263 -20.32 -31.27 6.31
C ILE A 263 -18.81 -31.52 6.12
N LEU A 264 -17.99 -30.52 6.39
CA LEU A 264 -16.55 -30.54 6.11
C LEU A 264 -15.72 -30.91 7.34
N THR A 265 -14.57 -31.52 7.10
CA THR A 265 -13.58 -31.79 8.17
C THR A 265 -12.95 -30.49 8.71
N PRO A 266 -12.44 -30.49 9.95
CA PRO A 266 -11.76 -29.33 10.52
C PRO A 266 -10.59 -28.80 9.67
N ASN A 267 -9.85 -29.68 8.98
CA ASN A 267 -8.77 -29.30 8.08
C ASN A 267 -9.28 -28.59 6.84
N ALA A 268 -10.39 -29.05 6.24
CA ALA A 268 -11.03 -28.38 5.12
C ALA A 268 -11.59 -27.00 5.54
N LEU A 269 -12.20 -26.90 6.71
CA LEU A 269 -12.67 -25.63 7.29
C LEU A 269 -11.51 -24.66 7.55
N LYS A 270 -10.35 -25.15 8.02
CA LYS A 270 -9.14 -24.36 8.19
C LYS A 270 -8.61 -23.84 6.84
N SER A 271 -8.67 -24.64 5.78
CA SER A 271 -8.29 -24.20 4.42
C SER A 271 -9.23 -23.10 3.90
N LEU A 272 -10.55 -23.25 4.12
CA LEU A 272 -11.53 -22.21 3.80
C LEU A 272 -11.30 -20.93 4.62
N TYR A 273 -10.90 -21.03 5.86
CA TYR A 273 -10.54 -19.85 6.66
C TYR A 273 -9.37 -19.09 6.03
N TYR A 274 -8.30 -19.80 5.63
CA TYR A 274 -7.15 -19.15 5.01
C TYR A 274 -7.49 -18.48 3.67
N SER A 275 -8.31 -19.12 2.84
CA SER A 275 -8.67 -18.59 1.51
C SER A 275 -9.69 -17.45 1.57
N LEU A 276 -10.69 -17.52 2.45
CA LEU A 276 -11.83 -16.59 2.44
C LEU A 276 -11.77 -15.50 3.51
N ILE A 277 -11.03 -15.72 4.61
CA ILE A 277 -10.97 -14.80 5.75
C ILE A 277 -9.56 -14.25 5.94
N HIS A 278 -8.59 -15.13 6.13
CA HIS A 278 -7.23 -14.76 6.48
C HIS A 278 -6.57 -13.84 5.45
N CYS A 279 -6.78 -14.10 4.17
CA CYS A 279 -6.26 -13.25 3.08
C CYS A 279 -6.68 -11.78 3.21
N HIS A 280 -7.90 -11.50 3.68
CA HIS A 280 -8.38 -10.14 3.93
C HIS A 280 -7.78 -9.50 5.19
N LEU A 281 -7.43 -10.31 6.19
CA LEU A 281 -6.85 -9.83 7.45
C LEU A 281 -5.37 -9.45 7.31
N ILE A 282 -4.63 -10.12 6.43
CA ILE A 282 -3.19 -9.92 6.27
C ILE A 282 -2.84 -8.85 5.25
N TYR A 283 -3.70 -8.66 4.21
CA TYR A 283 -3.38 -7.73 3.15
C TYR A 283 -3.21 -6.31 3.69
N ALA A 284 -2.02 -5.77 3.54
CA ALA A 284 -1.63 -4.43 3.98
C ALA A 284 -1.97 -4.12 5.46
N SER A 285 -1.98 -5.14 6.34
CA SER A 285 -2.33 -4.97 7.75
C SER A 285 -1.49 -3.91 8.48
N PRO A 286 -0.19 -3.69 8.22
CA PRO A 286 0.56 -2.59 8.83
C PRO A 286 0.07 -1.19 8.43
N ILE A 287 -0.68 -1.08 7.32
CA ILE A 287 -1.22 0.20 6.83
C ILE A 287 -2.53 0.53 7.55
N TRP A 288 -3.54 -0.34 7.42
CA TRP A 288 -4.89 -0.06 7.94
C TRP A 288 -5.06 -0.32 9.43
N SER A 289 -4.09 -0.98 10.08
CA SER A 289 -4.15 -1.28 11.51
C SER A 289 -4.10 -0.06 12.43
N ILE A 290 -3.83 1.12 11.92
CA ILE A 290 -3.92 2.37 12.67
C ILE A 290 -5.37 2.84 12.88
N CYS A 291 -6.34 2.13 12.33
CA CYS A 291 -7.76 2.42 12.52
C CYS A 291 -8.16 2.37 14.00
N ASN A 292 -9.32 2.92 14.30
CA ASN A 292 -9.90 2.94 15.65
C ASN A 292 -9.91 1.53 16.28
N GLN A 293 -9.57 1.44 17.57
CA GLN A 293 -9.54 0.21 18.36
C GLN A 293 -10.88 -0.55 18.33
N GLN A 294 -12.01 0.18 18.28
CA GLN A 294 -13.33 -0.45 18.17
C GLN A 294 -13.47 -1.27 16.89
N LEU A 295 -13.03 -0.75 15.76
CA LEU A 295 -13.04 -1.48 14.47
C LEU A 295 -12.14 -2.71 14.49
N GLN A 296 -10.95 -2.60 15.10
CA GLN A 296 -10.07 -3.76 15.29
C GLN A 296 -10.74 -4.83 16.16
N ASN A 297 -11.40 -4.42 17.24
CA ASN A 297 -12.13 -5.32 18.12
C ASN A 297 -13.29 -6.01 17.40
N ASP A 298 -14.04 -5.29 16.58
CA ASP A 298 -15.15 -5.86 15.83
C ASP A 298 -14.67 -6.87 14.79
N LEU A 299 -13.56 -6.59 14.12
CA LEU A 299 -12.91 -7.52 13.20
C LEU A 299 -12.40 -8.77 13.95
N PHE A 300 -11.82 -8.60 15.13
CA PHE A 300 -11.35 -9.69 15.98
C PHE A 300 -12.51 -10.56 16.49
N LYS A 301 -13.66 -9.97 16.84
CA LYS A 301 -14.89 -10.74 17.16
C LYS A 301 -15.29 -11.65 15.99
N LYS A 302 -15.22 -11.16 14.74
CA LYS A 302 -15.52 -11.97 13.55
C LYS A 302 -14.51 -13.12 13.40
N GLN A 303 -13.21 -12.87 13.63
CA GLN A 303 -12.20 -13.92 13.61
C GLN A 303 -12.48 -14.99 14.68
N LYS A 304 -12.81 -14.59 15.91
CA LYS A 304 -13.21 -15.54 16.99
C LYS A 304 -14.39 -16.42 16.57
N LEU A 305 -15.38 -15.86 15.88
CA LEU A 305 -16.53 -16.63 15.39
C LEU A 305 -16.11 -17.66 14.32
N ALA A 306 -15.12 -17.35 13.48
CA ALA A 306 -14.56 -18.30 12.52
C ALA A 306 -13.83 -19.45 13.24
N ILE A 307 -13.02 -19.15 14.26
CA ILE A 307 -12.35 -20.18 15.08
C ILE A 307 -13.36 -21.09 15.76
N ARG A 308 -14.45 -20.54 16.33
CA ARG A 308 -15.53 -21.35 16.91
C ARG A 308 -16.17 -22.30 15.88
N ALA A 309 -16.42 -21.80 14.66
CA ALA A 309 -17.00 -22.62 13.59
C ALA A 309 -16.07 -23.79 13.19
N ILE A 310 -14.74 -23.55 13.10
CA ILE A 310 -13.75 -24.56 12.75
C ILE A 310 -13.62 -25.62 13.84
N SER A 311 -13.68 -25.19 15.11
CA SER A 311 -13.40 -26.05 16.27
C SER A 311 -14.66 -26.66 16.90
N GLY A 312 -15.85 -26.44 16.33
CA GLY A 312 -17.11 -26.98 16.86
C GLY A 312 -17.52 -26.39 18.21
N LEU A 313 -17.06 -25.18 18.54
CA LEU A 313 -17.30 -24.54 19.84
C LEU A 313 -18.65 -23.85 19.92
N LYS A 314 -19.19 -23.75 21.15
CA LYS A 314 -20.37 -22.95 21.47
C LYS A 314 -20.04 -21.46 21.46
N TYR A 315 -21.06 -20.61 21.45
CA TYR A 315 -20.90 -19.14 21.36
C TYR A 315 -20.08 -18.56 22.52
N ASN A 316 -20.26 -19.09 23.75
CA ASN A 316 -19.60 -18.59 24.95
C ASN A 316 -18.23 -19.25 25.23
N ASP A 317 -17.81 -20.21 24.42
CA ASP A 317 -16.55 -20.90 24.65
C ASP A 317 -15.35 -19.98 24.35
N HIS A 318 -14.29 -20.14 25.15
CA HIS A 318 -13.03 -19.42 24.96
C HIS A 318 -12.30 -19.88 23.71
N THR A 319 -11.89 -18.94 22.88
CA THR A 319 -11.24 -19.25 21.60
C THR A 319 -9.72 -19.27 21.67
N GLU A 320 -9.11 -18.70 22.72
CA GLU A 320 -7.66 -18.54 22.83
C GLU A 320 -6.87 -19.85 22.73
N PRO A 321 -7.24 -20.94 23.44
CA PRO A 321 -6.57 -22.23 23.30
C PRO A 321 -6.65 -22.82 21.90
N PHE A 322 -7.76 -22.52 21.20
CA PHE A 322 -8.00 -23.02 19.83
C PHE A 322 -7.24 -22.23 18.77
N PHE A 323 -6.96 -20.95 18.98
CA PHE A 323 -5.98 -20.20 18.18
C PHE A 323 -4.62 -20.89 18.24
N LYS A 324 -4.18 -21.29 19.44
CA LYS A 324 -2.93 -22.01 19.63
C LYS A 324 -2.94 -23.39 18.98
N LYS A 325 -4.00 -24.19 19.21
CA LYS A 325 -4.17 -25.54 18.63
C LYS A 325 -4.19 -25.52 17.09
N LEU A 326 -4.85 -24.53 16.50
CA LEU A 326 -4.95 -24.37 15.04
C LEU A 326 -3.72 -23.68 14.44
N GLU A 327 -2.80 -23.17 15.27
CA GLU A 327 -1.64 -22.36 14.88
C GLU A 327 -2.04 -21.11 14.06
N ILE A 328 -3.16 -20.51 14.41
CA ILE A 328 -3.66 -19.28 13.83
C ILE A 328 -3.36 -18.12 14.79
N LEU A 329 -2.79 -17.04 14.28
CA LEU A 329 -2.58 -15.83 15.10
C LEU A 329 -3.87 -15.03 15.22
N PRO A 330 -4.25 -14.57 16.43
CA PRO A 330 -5.31 -13.57 16.61
C PRO A 330 -4.90 -12.24 15.97
N ILE A 331 -5.89 -11.44 15.53
CA ILE A 331 -5.66 -10.18 14.78
C ILE A 331 -4.62 -9.27 15.44
N PRO A 332 -4.63 -8.98 16.76
CA PRO A 332 -3.60 -8.13 17.34
C PRO A 332 -2.18 -8.69 17.11
N SER A 333 -1.98 -9.98 17.39
CA SER A 333 -0.68 -10.65 17.16
C SER A 333 -0.33 -10.75 15.66
N LEU A 334 -1.33 -10.85 14.78
CA LEU A 334 -1.15 -10.89 13.35
C LEU A 334 -0.65 -9.55 12.80
N ILE A 335 -1.22 -8.44 13.28
CA ILE A 335 -0.79 -7.08 12.94
C ILE A 335 0.64 -6.86 13.41
N ASP A 336 0.96 -7.25 14.65
CA ASP A 336 2.33 -7.13 15.19
C ASP A 336 3.31 -8.00 14.41
N PHE A 337 2.93 -9.22 14.06
CA PHE A 337 3.73 -10.13 13.25
C PHE A 337 4.16 -9.49 11.92
N PHE A 338 3.22 -8.96 11.14
CA PHE A 338 3.53 -8.33 9.85
C PHE A 338 4.27 -6.99 10.01
N SER A 339 3.99 -6.25 11.07
CA SER A 339 4.70 -5.01 11.40
C SER A 339 6.18 -5.27 11.68
N ILE A 340 6.48 -6.28 12.51
CA ILE A 340 7.83 -6.66 12.87
C ILE A 340 8.57 -7.29 11.70
N GLN A 341 7.90 -8.13 10.90
CA GLN A 341 8.45 -8.68 9.66
C GLN A 341 8.85 -7.58 8.68
N PHE A 342 8.05 -6.51 8.57
CA PHE A 342 8.38 -5.36 7.75
C PHE A 342 9.65 -4.65 8.26
N MET A 343 9.75 -4.42 9.58
CA MET A 343 10.92 -3.78 10.19
C MET A 343 12.18 -4.63 10.10
N GLN A 344 12.07 -5.97 10.25
CA GLN A 344 13.20 -6.86 10.00
C GLN A 344 13.77 -6.66 8.60
N ARG A 345 12.90 -6.61 7.59
CA ARG A 345 13.35 -6.37 6.21
C ARG A 345 14.00 -5.00 6.04
N PHE A 346 13.52 -3.98 6.75
CA PHE A 346 14.17 -2.66 6.77
C PHE A 346 15.57 -2.74 7.37
N VAL A 347 15.71 -3.29 8.57
CA VAL A 347 17.00 -3.40 9.28
C VAL A 347 18.02 -4.22 8.49
N GLN A 348 17.57 -5.28 7.80
CA GLN A 348 18.42 -6.11 6.94
C GLN A 348 18.65 -5.52 5.53
N ARG A 349 18.16 -4.32 5.24
CA ARG A 349 18.25 -3.66 3.92
C ARG A 349 17.66 -4.48 2.77
N PHE A 350 16.60 -5.24 3.05
CA PHE A 350 15.83 -5.99 2.03
C PHE A 350 14.60 -5.23 1.53
N LEU A 351 14.36 -4.02 2.02
CA LEU A 351 13.36 -3.13 1.43
C LEU A 351 13.94 -2.39 0.22
N PRO A 352 13.07 -1.91 -0.69
CA PRO A 352 13.48 -1.05 -1.79
C PRO A 352 14.28 0.19 -1.32
N ALA A 353 15.23 0.65 -2.11
CA ALA A 353 16.08 1.81 -1.83
C ALA A 353 15.30 3.11 -1.49
N ALA A 354 14.02 3.19 -1.86
CA ALA A 354 13.15 4.29 -1.48
C ALA A 354 12.91 4.40 0.04
N PHE A 355 13.25 3.35 0.81
CA PHE A 355 13.12 3.32 2.28
C PHE A 355 14.41 3.67 3.02
N ASP A 356 15.56 3.81 2.34
CA ASP A 356 16.87 3.95 2.98
C ASP A 356 16.91 5.10 4.01
N ASP A 357 16.19 6.20 3.72
CA ASP A 357 16.13 7.39 4.56
C ASP A 357 14.85 7.46 5.44
N THR A 358 14.03 6.40 5.49
CA THR A 358 12.72 6.46 6.19
C THR A 358 12.86 6.43 7.70
N TRP A 359 13.74 5.58 8.22
CA TRP A 359 14.06 5.48 9.64
C TRP A 359 15.57 5.52 9.81
N THR A 360 16.03 6.29 10.80
CA THR A 360 17.43 6.44 11.15
C THR A 360 17.71 5.90 12.55
N THR A 361 18.97 5.59 12.85
CA THR A 361 19.36 5.25 14.22
C THR A 361 19.58 6.52 15.06
N ASN A 362 19.53 6.38 16.36
CA ASN A 362 19.83 7.49 17.26
C ASN A 362 21.26 8.02 17.10
N ALA A 363 22.22 7.15 16.77
CA ALA A 363 23.61 7.55 16.47
C ALA A 363 23.68 8.51 15.28
N ILE A 364 23.12 8.15 14.13
CA ILE A 364 23.14 8.97 12.91
C ILE A 364 22.52 10.35 13.18
N ARG A 365 21.42 10.41 13.95
CA ARG A 365 20.78 11.68 14.27
C ARG A 365 21.64 12.60 15.13
N ARG A 366 22.55 12.04 15.95
CA ARG A 366 23.44 12.78 16.84
C ARG A 366 24.80 13.12 16.22
N GLU A 367 25.05 12.66 14.99
CA GLU A 367 26.27 13.03 14.28
C GLU A 367 26.41 14.55 14.24
N GLY A 368 27.52 15.04 14.81
CA GLY A 368 27.79 16.48 14.95
C GLY A 368 27.36 17.13 16.27
N GLN A 369 26.65 16.43 17.16
CA GLN A 369 26.20 16.98 18.46
C GLN A 369 27.01 16.49 19.67
N SER A 370 27.54 15.28 19.67
CA SER A 370 28.42 14.75 20.72
C SER A 370 29.16 13.51 20.26
N HIS A 371 30.39 13.32 20.74
CA HIS A 371 31.20 12.11 20.52
C HIS A 371 30.96 11.00 21.56
N ILE A 372 29.90 11.11 22.38
CA ILE A 372 29.59 10.15 23.44
C ILE A 372 28.69 9.06 22.86
N CYS A 373 29.16 7.81 22.81
CA CYS A 373 28.36 6.63 22.52
C CYS A 373 27.38 6.36 23.67
N LEU A 374 26.09 6.40 23.39
CA LEU A 374 25.06 6.07 24.36
C LEU A 374 24.52 4.63 24.14
N ARG A 375 23.99 4.04 25.22
CA ARG A 375 23.48 2.67 25.24
C ARG A 375 22.40 2.38 24.18
N ASN A 376 21.70 3.42 23.71
CA ASN A 376 20.61 3.33 22.73
C ASN A 376 20.96 3.87 21.35
N ASP A 377 22.25 4.07 21.04
CA ASP A 377 22.67 4.65 19.76
C ASP A 377 22.33 3.77 18.55
N ASN A 378 22.33 2.45 18.74
CA ASN A 378 21.97 1.49 17.71
C ASN A 378 20.46 1.31 17.54
N ASN A 379 19.65 1.85 18.48
CA ASN A 379 18.20 1.78 18.38
C ASN A 379 17.67 2.73 17.32
N LEU A 380 16.54 2.37 16.72
CA LEU A 380 15.87 3.22 15.76
C LEU A 380 15.36 4.49 16.43
N PHE A 381 15.55 5.62 15.77
CA PHE A 381 14.97 6.87 16.22
C PHE A 381 13.44 6.83 16.02
N ILE A 382 12.70 7.10 17.09
CA ILE A 382 11.24 7.20 17.06
C ILE A 382 10.89 8.71 17.06
N PRO A 383 10.38 9.26 15.95
CA PRO A 383 10.00 10.67 15.91
C PRO A 383 8.86 10.94 16.90
N PRO A 384 8.88 12.09 17.59
CA PRO A 384 7.80 12.47 18.48
C PRO A 384 6.50 12.66 17.68
N ALA A 385 5.40 12.08 18.15
CA ALA A 385 4.08 12.28 17.57
C ALA A 385 3.43 13.49 18.23
N ARG A 386 3.06 14.51 17.44
CA ARG A 386 2.34 15.69 17.93
C ARG A 386 0.87 15.40 18.24
N LEU A 387 0.27 14.54 17.46
CA LEU A 387 -1.13 14.15 17.58
C LEU A 387 -1.21 12.71 18.10
N SER A 388 -2.11 12.44 19.05
CA SER A 388 -2.39 11.08 19.52
C SER A 388 -2.77 10.14 18.35
N GLN A 389 -3.41 10.68 17.33
CA GLN A 389 -3.73 9.95 16.10
C GLN A 389 -2.49 9.52 15.34
N THR A 390 -1.44 10.36 15.27
CA THR A 390 -0.20 10.04 14.55
C THR A 390 0.76 9.15 15.35
N ASP A 391 0.54 9.00 16.66
CA ASP A 391 1.36 8.12 17.52
C ASP A 391 1.24 6.64 17.12
N ASN A 392 0.10 6.23 16.60
CA ASN A 392 -0.15 4.87 16.12
C ASN A 392 0.26 4.63 14.66
N HIS A 393 0.71 5.66 13.94
CA HIS A 393 1.09 5.54 12.53
C HIS A 393 2.42 4.76 12.37
N PRO A 394 2.64 4.11 11.19
CA PRO A 394 3.81 3.27 10.98
C PRO A 394 5.14 3.96 11.24
N LEU A 395 5.24 5.25 10.95
CA LEU A 395 6.48 6.01 11.17
C LEU A 395 6.97 5.96 12.63
N THR A 396 6.04 5.95 13.60
CA THR A 396 6.33 5.90 15.03
C THR A 396 6.15 4.52 15.63
N ASN A 397 5.12 3.79 15.20
CA ASN A 397 4.69 2.54 15.83
C ASN A 397 5.53 1.33 15.37
N LEU A 398 5.97 1.27 14.10
CA LEU A 398 6.78 0.15 13.63
C LEU A 398 8.13 0.06 14.35
N PRO A 399 8.93 1.14 14.51
CA PRO A 399 10.14 1.08 15.33
C PRO A 399 9.88 0.64 16.77
N ARG A 400 8.82 1.16 17.42
CA ARG A 400 8.46 0.75 18.80
C ARG A 400 8.18 -0.75 18.92
N LYS A 401 7.41 -1.30 17.98
CA LYS A 401 7.13 -2.74 17.95
C LYS A 401 8.38 -3.57 17.73
N TRP A 402 9.28 -3.09 16.88
CA TRP A 402 10.56 -3.72 16.63
C TRP A 402 11.42 -3.74 17.90
N GLU A 403 11.67 -2.59 18.52
CA GLU A 403 12.48 -2.46 19.73
C GLU A 403 11.92 -3.32 20.90
N SER A 404 10.59 -3.36 21.05
CA SER A 404 9.95 -4.16 22.11
C SER A 404 10.21 -5.66 22.02
N ILE A 405 10.62 -6.17 20.86
CA ILE A 405 10.95 -7.57 20.64
C ILE A 405 12.46 -7.79 20.62
N ALA A 406 13.22 -6.88 20.04
CA ALA A 406 14.68 -6.94 20.01
C ALA A 406 15.27 -7.04 21.44
N ASP A 407 14.74 -6.24 22.36
CA ASP A 407 15.17 -6.24 23.77
C ASP A 407 14.73 -7.49 24.55
N ALA A 408 13.59 -8.08 24.21
CA ALA A 408 12.96 -9.08 25.07
C ALA A 408 13.40 -10.52 24.79
N HIS A 409 13.91 -10.90 23.61
CA HIS A 409 13.89 -12.31 23.22
C HIS A 409 15.03 -12.82 22.35
N HIS A 410 16.16 -12.16 22.21
CA HIS A 410 17.31 -12.68 21.43
C HIS A 410 16.87 -13.30 20.07
N VAL A 411 15.82 -12.77 19.47
CA VAL A 411 15.43 -13.19 18.13
C VAL A 411 16.56 -12.76 17.20
N ASN A 412 17.42 -13.72 16.86
CA ASN A 412 18.64 -13.46 16.13
C ASN A 412 18.27 -12.78 14.78
N ILE A 413 18.52 -11.49 14.71
CA ILE A 413 18.19 -10.60 13.60
C ILE A 413 18.81 -11.08 12.28
N LEU A 414 19.90 -11.85 12.37
CA LEU A 414 20.67 -12.35 11.23
C LEU A 414 20.19 -13.71 10.70
N ARG A 415 19.06 -14.25 11.18
CA ARG A 415 18.54 -15.51 10.66
C ARG A 415 17.87 -15.35 9.31
N ASP A 416 17.91 -16.44 8.53
CA ASP A 416 17.12 -16.54 7.30
C ASP A 416 15.65 -16.16 7.55
N LYS A 417 15.03 -15.54 6.55
CA LYS A 417 13.63 -15.06 6.63
C LYS A 417 12.66 -16.15 7.12
N LYS A 418 12.81 -17.39 6.65
CA LYS A 418 11.91 -18.50 7.03
C LYS A 418 12.05 -18.85 8.50
N ASP A 419 13.27 -18.87 9.01
CA ASP A 419 13.56 -19.16 10.42
C ASP A 419 13.06 -18.03 11.32
N PHE A 420 13.23 -16.78 10.89
CA PHE A 420 12.69 -15.62 11.60
C PHE A 420 11.17 -15.67 11.68
N ASP A 421 10.49 -15.87 10.56
CA ASP A 421 9.03 -15.93 10.50
C ASP A 421 8.47 -17.06 11.38
N LYS A 422 9.13 -18.23 11.38
CA LYS A 422 8.78 -19.37 12.22
C LYS A 422 9.00 -19.07 13.70
N ALA A 423 10.14 -18.48 14.05
CA ALA A 423 10.46 -18.11 15.42
C ALA A 423 9.49 -17.04 15.96
N LEU A 424 9.20 -16.01 15.15
CA LEU A 424 8.27 -14.94 15.49
C LEU A 424 6.83 -15.46 15.65
N LYS A 425 6.37 -16.33 14.75
CA LYS A 425 5.06 -16.98 14.89
C LYS A 425 4.96 -17.80 16.16
N THR A 426 6.01 -18.60 16.46
CA THR A 426 6.09 -19.43 17.66
C THR A 426 6.07 -18.57 18.94
N TYR A 427 6.76 -17.44 18.93
CA TYR A 427 6.73 -16.46 20.02
C TYR A 427 5.32 -15.97 20.31
N PHE A 428 4.59 -15.51 19.30
CA PHE A 428 3.21 -15.04 19.48
C PHE A 428 2.25 -16.16 19.92
N LEU A 429 2.42 -17.37 19.41
CA LEU A 429 1.61 -18.54 19.83
C LEU A 429 1.90 -18.95 21.27
N LYS A 430 3.14 -18.83 21.76
CA LYS A 430 3.51 -19.12 23.15
C LYS A 430 2.86 -18.13 24.13
N LYS A 431 2.67 -16.87 23.74
CA LYS A 431 1.98 -15.88 24.58
C LYS A 431 0.50 -16.19 24.81
N LEU A 432 -0.13 -17.01 23.95
CA LEU A 432 -1.52 -17.39 24.11
C LEU A 432 -1.71 -18.36 25.27
N LYS A 433 -2.73 -18.14 26.09
CA LYS A 433 -3.10 -19.02 27.19
C LYS A 433 -3.53 -20.39 26.67
N SER A 434 -3.21 -21.43 27.41
CA SER A 434 -3.48 -22.82 27.04
C SER A 434 -4.70 -23.41 27.76
N HIS A 435 -5.33 -22.66 28.69
CA HIS A 435 -6.47 -23.15 29.46
C HIS A 435 -7.78 -23.12 28.66
N VAL A 436 -8.65 -24.08 28.90
CA VAL A 436 -9.93 -24.23 28.19
C VAL A 436 -11.02 -23.35 28.80
N LYS A 437 -10.97 -23.13 30.12
CA LYS A 437 -11.90 -22.24 30.85
C LYS A 437 -11.14 -21.12 31.51
N CYS A 438 -11.66 -19.93 31.46
CA CYS A 438 -11.16 -18.80 32.19
C CYS A 438 -11.98 -18.67 33.48
N GLU A 439 -11.37 -18.94 34.61
CA GLU A 439 -12.01 -18.80 35.92
C GLU A 439 -12.14 -17.33 36.36
N ASN A 440 -11.41 -16.43 35.68
CA ASN A 440 -11.45 -15.01 35.98
C ASN A 440 -12.49 -14.30 35.11
N PRO A 441 -13.62 -13.83 35.66
CA PRO A 441 -14.63 -13.09 34.93
C PRO A 441 -14.10 -11.77 34.34
N PHE A 442 -12.98 -11.27 34.83
CA PHE A 442 -12.29 -10.06 34.37
C PHE A 442 -11.06 -10.37 33.50
N CYS A 443 -10.96 -11.56 32.89
CA CYS A 443 -9.86 -11.88 31.99
C CYS A 443 -9.81 -10.89 30.81
N PRO A 444 -8.71 -10.16 30.58
CA PRO A 444 -8.61 -9.18 29.50
C PRO A 444 -8.88 -9.77 28.11
N SER A 445 -8.51 -11.05 27.89
CA SER A 445 -8.82 -11.77 26.65
C SER A 445 -10.31 -12.10 26.49
N CYS A 446 -11.10 -12.01 27.54
CA CYS A 446 -12.52 -12.34 27.59
C CYS A 446 -13.39 -11.09 27.76
N ILE A 447 -12.91 -10.05 28.41
CA ILE A 447 -13.62 -8.75 28.68
C ILE A 447 -14.00 -8.02 27.38
N ILE A 448 -13.28 -8.22 26.29
CA ILE A 448 -13.65 -7.68 24.96
C ILE A 448 -15.10 -8.11 24.55
N ASN A 449 -15.72 -9.03 25.29
CA ASN A 449 -17.09 -9.51 25.05
C ASN A 449 -18.16 -8.94 26.02
N VAL A 450 -17.79 -8.09 26.98
CA VAL A 450 -18.70 -7.72 28.10
C VAL A 450 -18.80 -6.20 28.30
N ILE A 451 -18.75 -5.40 27.25
CA ILE A 451 -19.31 -4.06 27.35
C ILE A 451 -20.73 -4.14 26.77
N PRO A 452 -21.80 -4.11 27.60
CA PRO A 452 -23.14 -3.87 27.09
C PRO A 452 -23.12 -2.51 26.39
N ILE A 453 -23.65 -2.45 25.20
CA ILE A 453 -24.06 -1.19 24.59
C ILE A 453 -25.11 -0.64 25.56
N ALA A 454 -24.70 0.30 26.40
CA ALA A 454 -25.68 1.16 27.09
C ALA A 454 -26.33 2.01 26.01
N ASN A 455 -27.67 1.95 25.98
CA ASN A 455 -28.57 2.62 25.08
C ASN A 455 -28.25 4.11 24.80
#